data_5abbfab28d83a8eba1640f1bb6c4ff21
#
_entry.id   5abbfab28d83a8eba1640f1bb6c4ff21
#
_cell.length_a   1.000
_cell.length_b   1.000
_cell.length_c   1.000
_cell.angle_alpha   90.00
_cell.angle_beta   90.00
_cell.angle_gamma   90.00
#
_symmetry.space_group_name_H-M   'P 1'
#
loop_
_entity.id
_entity.type
_entity.pdbx_description
1 polymer ?
#
loop_
_entity_poly.entity_id
_entity_poly.type
_entity_poly.pdbx_seq_one_letter_code
_entity_poly.pdbx_strand_id
1 'polypeptide(L)'
;GPNNSIPYPQKDPVDITGVPGAKVKYEPYSRGGNKNYTVLGKSYKVWNDVKSYEEIGTASWYGPGFHGNKTSNGETYNQKGFSAAHKNLPLPSYLKVTNLNNAKSVIVRVNDRGPFHGNRIIDLSESAARYLDIVKKGTGKVKIELVKVSPDGTILNSSQSSYIAQNTVESSDENVLAPILQDKNSNILSGGFYVQFFSTQSSDRASEISDRLRGLTSYPIVINKESGYYRLRTGPIVEEDLENAVEEMKNLGYNDSFVKKI
;
A
#
# COMPACT_ATOMS: atom_id res chain seq x y z
N GLY A 1 -19.73 9.41 -26.65
CA GLY A 1 -19.13 10.01 -25.44
C GLY A 1 -17.90 9.26 -25.02
N PRO A 2 -17.03 9.84 -24.18
CA PRO A 2 -15.87 9.10 -23.70
C PRO A 2 -16.33 7.83 -23.01
N ASN A 3 -15.71 6.73 -23.36
CA ASN A 3 -16.01 5.46 -22.75
C ASN A 3 -15.60 5.52 -21.27
N ASN A 4 -16.56 5.73 -20.38
CA ASN A 4 -16.32 5.80 -18.92
C ASN A 4 -16.22 4.41 -18.28
N SER A 5 -16.02 3.36 -19.09
CA SER A 5 -15.89 2.02 -18.55
C SER A 5 -14.61 1.89 -17.72
N ILE A 6 -14.72 1.20 -16.58
CA ILE A 6 -13.59 0.81 -15.78
C ILE A 6 -12.74 -0.15 -16.61
N PRO A 7 -11.40 0.08 -16.75
CA PRO A 7 -10.57 -0.73 -17.64
C PRO A 7 -10.48 -2.21 -17.25
N TYR A 8 -10.76 -2.53 -16.00
CA TYR A 8 -10.59 -3.88 -15.42
C TYR A 8 -11.87 -4.32 -14.71
N PRO A 9 -12.95 -4.63 -15.46
CA PRO A 9 -14.19 -5.09 -14.84
C PRO A 9 -13.98 -6.43 -14.15
N GLN A 10 -14.72 -6.64 -13.07
CA GLN A 10 -14.71 -7.90 -12.31
C GLN A 10 -15.20 -9.06 -13.21
N LYS A 11 -14.50 -10.18 -13.16
CA LYS A 11 -14.86 -11.41 -13.91
C LYS A 11 -15.71 -12.36 -13.08
N ASP A 12 -15.36 -12.53 -11.80
CA ASP A 12 -16.02 -13.43 -10.88
C ASP A 12 -16.49 -12.67 -9.65
N PRO A 13 -17.55 -13.13 -8.95
CA PRO A 13 -17.95 -12.56 -7.68
C PRO A 13 -16.80 -12.61 -6.67
N VAL A 14 -16.70 -11.60 -5.81
CA VAL A 14 -15.69 -11.57 -4.76
C VAL A 14 -16.15 -12.41 -3.57
N ASP A 15 -15.25 -13.20 -3.00
CA ASP A 15 -15.50 -13.99 -1.78
C ASP A 15 -14.54 -13.53 -0.69
N ILE A 16 -15.09 -12.93 0.37
CA ILE A 16 -14.30 -12.46 1.52
C ILE A 16 -14.51 -13.32 2.77
N THR A 17 -15.16 -14.47 2.65
CA THR A 17 -15.43 -15.37 3.76
C THR A 17 -14.13 -15.82 4.42
N GLY A 18 -13.96 -15.51 5.71
CA GLY A 18 -12.78 -15.90 6.48
C GLY A 18 -11.49 -15.16 6.11
N VAL A 19 -11.55 -14.14 5.25
CA VAL A 19 -10.38 -13.37 4.87
C VAL A 19 -10.06 -12.34 5.98
N PRO A 20 -8.86 -12.37 6.55
CA PRO A 20 -8.48 -11.43 7.60
C PRO A 20 -8.15 -10.05 7.04
N GLY A 21 -7.92 -9.10 7.93
CA GLY A 21 -7.47 -7.76 7.58
C GLY A 21 -8.41 -6.67 8.06
N ALA A 22 -8.58 -5.63 7.27
CA ALA A 22 -9.45 -4.52 7.57
C ALA A 22 -10.90 -4.99 7.72
N LYS A 23 -11.61 -4.44 8.71
CA LYS A 23 -13.02 -4.73 8.92
C LYS A 23 -13.84 -3.98 7.88
N VAL A 24 -14.44 -4.72 6.95
CA VAL A 24 -15.27 -4.16 5.89
C VAL A 24 -16.54 -3.54 6.48
N LYS A 25 -16.83 -2.32 6.08
CA LYS A 25 -18.07 -1.62 6.46
C LYS A 25 -18.45 -0.62 5.38
N TYR A 26 -19.70 -0.18 5.38
CA TYR A 26 -20.08 0.96 4.56
C TYR A 26 -19.40 2.23 5.07
N GLU A 27 -18.79 2.97 4.16
CA GLU A 27 -18.26 4.29 4.43
C GLU A 27 -18.55 5.21 3.23
N PRO A 28 -19.10 6.42 3.49
CA PRO A 28 -19.18 7.42 2.42
C PRO A 28 -17.77 7.83 1.99
N TYR A 29 -17.61 8.23 0.75
CA TYR A 29 -16.32 8.68 0.25
C TYR A 29 -15.88 9.96 0.95
N SER A 30 -14.58 10.06 1.22
CA SER A 30 -13.97 11.22 1.87
C SER A 30 -14.08 12.47 0.99
N ARG A 31 -14.10 13.64 1.60
CA ARG A 31 -13.99 14.91 0.88
C ARG A 31 -12.62 15.07 0.23
N GLY A 32 -11.56 14.67 0.95
CA GLY A 32 -10.18 14.74 0.47
C GLY A 32 -9.80 13.52 -0.37
N GLY A 33 -8.95 13.75 -1.37
CA GLY A 33 -8.33 12.68 -2.16
C GLY A 33 -9.16 12.13 -3.31
N ASN A 34 -10.38 12.64 -3.58
CA ASN A 34 -11.30 12.09 -4.59
C ASN A 34 -11.49 12.96 -5.82
N LYS A 35 -10.70 14.00 -6.00
CA LYS A 35 -10.66 14.77 -7.25
C LYS A 35 -9.60 14.20 -8.17
N ASN A 36 -9.83 14.32 -9.49
CA ASN A 36 -8.78 14.01 -10.46
C ASN A 36 -7.54 14.85 -10.14
N TYR A 37 -6.37 14.28 -10.36
CA TYR A 37 -5.11 14.89 -9.90
C TYR A 37 -3.98 14.62 -10.88
N THR A 38 -2.88 15.34 -10.71
CA THR A 38 -1.68 15.21 -11.54
C THR A 38 -0.45 15.01 -10.66
N VAL A 39 0.39 14.05 -11.01
CA VAL A 39 1.67 13.76 -10.35
C VAL A 39 2.74 13.60 -11.41
N LEU A 40 3.84 14.33 -11.29
CA LEU A 40 4.96 14.30 -12.24
C LEU A 40 4.52 14.48 -13.71
N GLY A 41 3.55 15.39 -13.92
CA GLY A 41 3.05 15.70 -15.25
C GLY A 41 2.04 14.69 -15.81
N LYS A 42 1.75 13.60 -15.11
CA LYS A 42 0.76 12.61 -15.52
C LYS A 42 -0.54 12.83 -14.77
N SER A 43 -1.66 12.85 -15.51
CA SER A 43 -3.00 13.03 -14.95
C SER A 43 -3.65 11.69 -14.62
N TYR A 44 -4.34 11.65 -13.47
CA TYR A 44 -5.02 10.47 -12.96
C TYR A 44 -6.50 10.78 -12.72
N LYS A 45 -7.35 9.86 -13.14
CA LYS A 45 -8.79 9.95 -12.93
C LYS A 45 -9.22 9.12 -11.73
N VAL A 46 -10.08 9.67 -10.87
CA VAL A 46 -10.73 8.92 -9.80
C VAL A 46 -12.04 8.33 -10.32
N TRP A 47 -12.21 7.03 -10.14
CA TRP A 47 -13.39 6.29 -10.65
C TRP A 47 -14.54 6.36 -9.66
N ASN A 48 -15.15 7.55 -9.50
CA ASN A 48 -16.18 7.76 -8.47
C ASN A 48 -17.43 6.88 -8.64
N ASP A 49 -17.69 6.38 -9.84
CA ASP A 49 -18.86 5.54 -10.15
C ASP A 49 -18.53 4.05 -10.24
N VAL A 50 -17.36 3.64 -9.76
CA VAL A 50 -16.95 2.23 -9.82
C VAL A 50 -17.90 1.34 -9.04
N LYS A 51 -18.35 0.24 -9.66
CA LYS A 51 -19.24 -0.75 -9.02
C LYS A 51 -18.56 -2.09 -8.83
N SER A 52 -17.64 -2.45 -9.71
CA SER A 52 -16.83 -3.65 -9.61
C SER A 52 -15.48 -3.41 -10.27
N TYR A 53 -14.45 -4.11 -9.79
CA TYR A 53 -13.11 -3.96 -10.31
C TYR A 53 -12.24 -5.10 -9.84
N GLU A 54 -11.43 -5.65 -10.75
CA GLU A 54 -10.34 -6.55 -10.40
C GLU A 54 -9.15 -6.33 -11.33
N GLU A 55 -7.96 -6.52 -10.81
CA GLU A 55 -6.73 -6.41 -11.60
C GLU A 55 -5.66 -7.33 -11.05
N ILE A 56 -4.84 -7.88 -11.95
CA ILE A 56 -3.65 -8.65 -11.60
C ILE A 56 -2.44 -7.78 -11.94
N GLY A 57 -1.51 -7.65 -11.01
CA GLY A 57 -0.31 -6.86 -11.23
C GLY A 57 0.64 -6.95 -10.04
N THR A 58 1.60 -6.06 -10.02
CA THR A 58 2.65 -6.03 -8.99
C THR A 58 2.24 -5.11 -7.85
N ALA A 59 2.31 -5.64 -6.63
CA ALA A 59 2.19 -4.88 -5.39
C ALA A 59 3.57 -4.52 -4.85
N SER A 60 3.67 -3.37 -4.22
CA SER A 60 4.76 -2.99 -3.33
C SER A 60 4.17 -2.60 -1.97
N TRP A 61 4.99 -2.11 -1.05
CA TRP A 61 4.49 -1.72 0.26
C TRP A 61 5.21 -0.48 0.80
N TYR A 62 4.55 0.22 1.73
CA TYR A 62 5.15 1.35 2.42
C TYR A 62 6.18 0.88 3.44
N GLY A 63 7.34 1.56 3.48
CA GLY A 63 8.30 1.35 4.55
C GLY A 63 7.81 1.96 5.88
N PRO A 64 8.42 1.57 7.01
CA PRO A 64 8.04 2.08 8.34
C PRO A 64 8.20 3.60 8.48
N GLY A 65 8.97 4.25 7.61
CA GLY A 65 9.16 5.70 7.61
C GLY A 65 7.91 6.52 7.31
N PHE A 66 6.84 5.91 6.83
CA PHE A 66 5.58 6.61 6.54
C PHE A 66 4.60 6.62 7.71
N HIS A 67 4.89 5.87 8.79
CA HIS A 67 4.01 5.82 9.97
C HIS A 67 3.79 7.20 10.57
N GLY A 68 2.52 7.57 10.81
CA GLY A 68 2.13 8.86 11.35
C GLY A 68 1.94 9.97 10.32
N ASN A 69 2.34 9.76 9.06
CA ASN A 69 2.15 10.73 7.98
C ASN A 69 0.70 10.75 7.49
N LYS A 70 0.29 11.89 6.95
CA LYS A 70 -1.06 12.02 6.39
C LYS A 70 -1.18 11.30 5.04
N THR A 71 -2.30 10.59 4.85
CA THR A 71 -2.68 9.99 3.58
C THR A 71 -3.43 11.00 2.71
N SER A 72 -3.71 10.64 1.46
CA SER A 72 -4.37 11.55 0.49
C SER A 72 -5.77 11.96 0.90
N ASN A 73 -6.49 11.14 1.67
CA ASN A 73 -7.80 11.51 2.19
C ASN A 73 -7.74 12.22 3.56
N GLY A 74 -6.56 12.55 4.05
CA GLY A 74 -6.36 13.29 5.30
C GLY A 74 -6.26 12.44 6.55
N GLU A 75 -6.33 11.12 6.45
CA GLU A 75 -6.14 10.20 7.56
C GLU A 75 -4.67 10.06 7.91
N THR A 76 -4.37 9.58 9.11
CA THR A 76 -3.01 9.28 9.54
C THR A 76 -2.65 7.85 9.16
N TYR A 77 -1.54 7.66 8.46
CA TYR A 77 -1.07 6.32 8.12
C TYR A 77 -0.62 5.57 9.37
N ASN A 78 -1.12 4.34 9.53
CA ASN A 78 -0.74 3.42 10.58
C ASN A 78 -0.12 2.16 9.95
N GLN A 79 1.19 1.96 10.13
CA GLN A 79 1.90 0.79 9.59
C GLN A 79 1.36 -0.55 10.11
N LYS A 80 0.69 -0.55 11.25
CA LYS A 80 0.09 -1.74 11.88
C LYS A 80 -1.34 -2.01 11.39
N GLY A 81 -1.97 -1.05 10.73
CA GLY A 81 -3.29 -1.22 10.13
C GLY A 81 -3.21 -1.90 8.76
N PHE A 82 -4.36 -2.29 8.23
CA PHE A 82 -4.48 -2.93 6.93
C PHE A 82 -5.01 -1.91 5.92
N SER A 83 -4.10 -1.15 5.34
CA SER A 83 -4.42 -0.09 4.40
C SER A 83 -3.57 -0.19 3.14
N ALA A 84 -3.92 0.61 2.14
CA ALA A 84 -3.22 0.61 0.87
C ALA A 84 -3.39 1.95 0.14
N ALA A 85 -2.54 2.16 -0.87
CA ALA A 85 -2.67 3.22 -1.85
C ALA A 85 -3.03 2.65 -3.21
N HIS A 86 -3.91 3.34 -3.93
CA HIS A 86 -4.31 3.00 -5.29
C HIS A 86 -4.50 4.30 -6.09
N LYS A 87 -4.19 4.25 -7.39
CA LYS A 87 -4.22 5.44 -8.24
C LYS A 87 -5.62 5.99 -8.50
N ASN A 88 -6.62 5.13 -8.62
CA ASN A 88 -7.91 5.48 -9.23
C ASN A 88 -9.14 5.19 -8.39
N LEU A 89 -9.10 4.26 -7.44
CA LEU A 89 -10.27 3.91 -6.63
C LEU A 89 -10.70 5.10 -5.76
N PRO A 90 -12.01 5.32 -5.59
CA PRO A 90 -12.45 6.34 -4.65
C PRO A 90 -12.05 5.99 -3.22
N LEU A 91 -11.73 7.00 -2.42
CA LEU A 91 -11.27 6.82 -1.04
C LEU A 91 -12.38 7.11 -0.04
N PRO A 92 -12.58 6.30 0.99
CA PRO A 92 -11.98 4.97 1.15
C PRO A 92 -12.69 3.90 0.33
N SER A 93 -11.94 2.87 -0.06
CA SER A 93 -12.47 1.66 -0.70
C SER A 93 -11.84 0.44 -0.04
N TYR A 94 -12.50 -0.70 -0.13
CA TYR A 94 -11.96 -1.96 0.38
C TYR A 94 -11.58 -2.87 -0.78
N LEU A 95 -10.42 -3.52 -0.64
CA LEU A 95 -9.92 -4.49 -1.60
C LEU A 95 -9.60 -5.80 -0.91
N LYS A 96 -9.93 -6.91 -1.57
CA LYS A 96 -9.33 -8.21 -1.28
C LYS A 96 -8.05 -8.31 -2.10
N VAL A 97 -6.94 -8.50 -1.43
CA VAL A 97 -5.61 -8.66 -2.07
C VAL A 97 -5.16 -10.09 -1.88
N THR A 98 -4.89 -10.78 -2.97
CA THR A 98 -4.41 -12.17 -2.96
C THR A 98 -3.03 -12.24 -3.56
N ASN A 99 -2.07 -12.79 -2.80
CA ASN A 99 -0.74 -13.10 -3.31
C ASN A 99 -0.83 -14.36 -4.16
N LEU A 100 -0.55 -14.24 -5.46
CA LEU A 100 -0.70 -15.35 -6.41
C LEU A 100 0.35 -16.45 -6.23
N ASN A 101 1.44 -16.20 -5.51
CA ASN A 101 2.47 -17.20 -5.26
C ASN A 101 2.15 -18.15 -4.12
N ASN A 102 1.39 -17.72 -3.11
CA ASN A 102 1.08 -18.52 -1.93
C ASN A 102 -0.42 -18.62 -1.63
N ALA A 103 -1.28 -18.01 -2.44
CA ALA A 103 -2.73 -17.97 -2.29
C ALA A 103 -3.25 -17.31 -1.00
N LYS A 104 -2.40 -16.63 -0.23
CA LYS A 104 -2.86 -15.87 0.94
C LYS A 104 -3.62 -14.63 0.49
N SER A 105 -4.70 -14.32 1.19
CA SER A 105 -5.53 -13.13 0.93
C SER A 105 -5.71 -12.30 2.19
N VAL A 106 -5.81 -10.98 2.01
CA VAL A 106 -6.04 -10.03 3.09
C VAL A 106 -6.97 -8.92 2.59
N ILE A 107 -7.80 -8.38 3.46
CA ILE A 107 -8.60 -7.19 3.15
C ILE A 107 -7.82 -5.96 3.54
N VAL A 108 -7.74 -4.98 2.63
CA VAL A 108 -7.13 -3.68 2.91
C VAL A 108 -8.13 -2.56 2.65
N ARG A 109 -7.96 -1.48 3.38
CA ARG A 109 -8.73 -0.25 3.19
C ARG A 109 -7.87 0.75 2.43
N VAL A 110 -8.30 1.11 1.24
CA VAL A 110 -7.58 2.07 0.39
C VAL A 110 -7.92 3.47 0.86
N ASN A 111 -6.93 4.22 1.31
CA ASN A 111 -7.09 5.57 1.83
C ASN A 111 -6.03 6.54 1.29
N ASP A 112 -5.26 6.14 0.28
CA ASP A 112 -4.16 6.92 -0.25
C ASP A 112 -3.98 6.72 -1.75
N ARG A 113 -3.16 7.60 -2.37
CA ARG A 113 -2.84 7.60 -3.80
C ARG A 113 -1.43 7.10 -4.05
N GLY A 114 -1.25 6.40 -5.14
CA GLY A 114 -0.03 5.75 -5.61
C GLY A 114 -0.31 4.28 -5.92
N PRO A 115 0.72 3.51 -6.29
CA PRO A 115 2.11 3.90 -6.55
C PRO A 115 2.27 4.66 -7.88
N PHE A 116 3.30 5.51 -7.96
CA PHE A 116 3.52 6.35 -9.15
C PHE A 116 4.76 5.96 -9.93
N HIS A 117 5.40 4.85 -9.58
CA HIS A 117 6.59 4.36 -10.25
C HIS A 117 6.35 2.95 -10.82
N GLY A 118 6.82 2.73 -12.05
CA GLY A 118 6.72 1.44 -12.73
C GLY A 118 5.27 1.02 -13.00
N ASN A 119 5.06 -0.29 -13.16
CA ASN A 119 3.76 -0.87 -13.48
C ASN A 119 3.04 -1.40 -12.23
N ARG A 120 3.41 -0.94 -11.05
CA ARG A 120 2.78 -1.37 -9.80
C ARG A 120 1.36 -0.86 -9.70
N ILE A 121 0.47 -1.70 -9.17
CA ILE A 121 -0.96 -1.40 -9.09
C ILE A 121 -1.43 -1.04 -7.69
N ILE A 122 -0.68 -1.37 -6.65
CA ILE A 122 -1.03 -1.12 -5.26
C ILE A 122 0.22 -1.00 -4.40
N ASP A 123 0.17 -0.11 -3.41
CA ASP A 123 1.13 -0.04 -2.31
C ASP A 123 0.43 -0.44 -1.03
N LEU A 124 0.92 -1.49 -0.38
CA LEU A 124 0.32 -2.05 0.83
C LEU A 124 0.95 -1.47 2.08
N SER A 125 0.17 -1.41 3.17
CA SER A 125 0.73 -1.20 4.49
C SER A 125 1.67 -2.35 4.85
N GLU A 126 2.60 -2.08 5.79
CA GLU A 126 3.54 -3.10 6.25
C GLU A 126 2.84 -4.36 6.77
N SER A 127 1.78 -4.20 7.56
CA SER A 127 1.01 -5.33 8.11
C SER A 127 0.41 -6.21 7.02
N ALA A 128 -0.18 -5.61 5.99
CA ALA A 128 -0.73 -6.34 4.86
C ALA A 128 0.38 -7.08 4.10
N ALA A 129 1.51 -6.42 3.85
CA ALA A 129 2.64 -7.01 3.15
C ALA A 129 3.25 -8.18 3.94
N ARG A 130 3.35 -8.07 5.26
CA ARG A 130 3.84 -9.16 6.12
C ARG A 130 2.92 -10.37 6.07
N TYR A 131 1.62 -10.15 6.17
CA TYR A 131 0.66 -11.25 6.08
C TYR A 131 0.74 -11.98 4.74
N LEU A 132 0.94 -11.25 3.66
CA LEU A 132 1.04 -11.82 2.31
C LEU A 132 2.42 -12.38 1.98
N ASP A 133 3.41 -12.27 2.87
CA ASP A 133 4.80 -12.72 2.68
C ASP A 133 5.51 -12.04 1.51
N ILE A 134 5.28 -10.75 1.31
CA ILE A 134 5.96 -10.00 0.25
C ILE A 134 7.03 -9.02 0.75
N VAL A 135 7.21 -8.90 2.08
CA VAL A 135 8.14 -7.93 2.68
C VAL A 135 9.59 -8.14 2.21
N LYS A 136 10.06 -9.40 2.21
CA LYS A 136 11.47 -9.70 1.89
C LYS A 136 11.84 -9.35 0.45
N LYS A 137 10.93 -9.56 -0.48
CA LYS A 137 11.16 -9.22 -1.90
C LYS A 137 10.84 -7.77 -2.22
N GLY A 138 10.13 -7.07 -1.33
CA GLY A 138 9.67 -5.71 -1.56
C GLY A 138 8.48 -5.60 -2.50
N THR A 139 8.29 -6.58 -3.36
CA THR A 139 7.20 -6.65 -4.33
C THR A 139 6.65 -8.06 -4.44
N GLY A 140 5.45 -8.18 -4.98
CA GLY A 140 4.82 -9.47 -5.24
C GLY A 140 3.72 -9.36 -6.26
N LYS A 141 3.44 -10.47 -6.97
CA LYS A 141 2.33 -10.50 -7.93
C LYS A 141 1.04 -10.81 -7.20
N VAL A 142 0.06 -9.94 -7.34
CA VAL A 142 -1.21 -10.02 -6.62
C VAL A 142 -2.40 -9.89 -7.57
N LYS A 143 -3.54 -10.41 -7.10
CA LYS A 143 -4.86 -10.08 -7.63
C LYS A 143 -5.54 -9.18 -6.63
N ILE A 144 -6.05 -8.04 -7.07
CA ILE A 144 -6.86 -7.14 -6.24
C ILE A 144 -8.29 -7.14 -6.74
N GLU A 145 -9.24 -7.20 -5.80
CA GLU A 145 -10.67 -7.26 -6.09
C GLU A 145 -11.41 -6.25 -5.21
N LEU A 146 -12.19 -5.37 -5.83
CA LEU A 146 -13.00 -4.39 -5.09
C LEU A 146 -14.08 -5.10 -4.28
N VAL A 147 -14.21 -4.73 -3.01
CA VAL A 147 -15.31 -5.13 -2.14
C VAL A 147 -16.26 -3.94 -2.01
N LYS A 148 -17.36 -4.00 -2.74
CA LYS A 148 -18.32 -2.88 -2.79
C LYS A 148 -19.42 -3.08 -1.74
N VAL A 149 -19.55 -2.12 -0.84
CA VAL A 149 -20.49 -2.18 0.29
C VAL A 149 -21.60 -1.15 0.09
N SER A 150 -22.84 -1.57 0.23
CA SER A 150 -24.00 -0.68 0.20
C SER A 150 -24.29 -0.09 1.59
N PRO A 151 -25.12 0.98 1.68
CA PRO A 151 -25.43 1.60 2.97
C PRO A 151 -26.05 0.66 4.01
N ASP A 152 -26.72 -0.40 3.58
CA ASP A 152 -27.31 -1.40 4.47
C ASP A 152 -26.31 -2.48 4.92
N GLY A 153 -25.05 -2.41 4.47
CA GLY A 153 -24.01 -3.35 4.82
C GLY A 153 -23.90 -4.55 3.88
N THR A 154 -24.73 -4.63 2.82
CA THR A 154 -24.67 -5.71 1.85
C THR A 154 -23.44 -5.54 0.94
N ILE A 155 -22.75 -6.65 0.66
CA ILE A 155 -21.63 -6.67 -0.29
C ILE A 155 -22.21 -6.93 -1.68
N LEU A 156 -22.23 -5.90 -2.51
CA LEU A 156 -22.96 -5.88 -3.78
C LEU A 156 -22.39 -6.81 -4.85
N ASN A 157 -21.10 -7.07 -4.82
CA ASN A 157 -20.42 -7.85 -5.84
C ASN A 157 -19.97 -9.23 -5.33
N SER A 158 -20.61 -9.71 -4.28
CA SER A 158 -20.42 -11.05 -3.74
C SER A 158 -21.40 -12.04 -4.40
N SER A 159 -21.00 -13.31 -4.54
CA SER A 159 -21.87 -14.39 -5.04
C SER A 159 -23.01 -14.73 -4.10
N GLN A 160 -22.86 -14.40 -2.83
CA GLN A 160 -23.88 -14.59 -1.80
C GLN A 160 -24.30 -13.22 -1.32
N SER A 161 -25.59 -13.01 -1.08
CA SER A 161 -26.10 -11.79 -0.42
C SER A 161 -25.60 -11.75 1.02
N SER A 162 -24.30 -11.53 1.19
CA SER A 162 -23.62 -11.65 2.47
C SER A 162 -23.58 -10.28 3.14
N TYR A 163 -23.97 -10.27 4.41
CA TYR A 163 -23.79 -9.09 5.26
C TYR A 163 -22.35 -9.08 5.80
N ILE A 164 -21.82 -7.89 6.04
CA ILE A 164 -20.46 -7.69 6.56
C ILE A 164 -20.19 -8.57 7.77
N ALA A 165 -21.13 -8.64 8.72
CA ALA A 165 -20.98 -9.40 9.96
C ALA A 165 -20.73 -10.90 9.77
N GLN A 166 -21.06 -11.46 8.60
CA GLN A 166 -20.86 -12.87 8.30
C GLN A 166 -19.54 -13.15 7.59
N ASN A 167 -18.90 -12.14 7.05
CA ASN A 167 -17.77 -12.28 6.13
C ASN A 167 -16.44 -11.74 6.68
N THR A 168 -16.46 -11.04 7.80
CA THR A 168 -15.27 -10.48 8.40
C THR A 168 -15.01 -11.09 9.77
N VAL A 169 -13.75 -11.24 10.11
CA VAL A 169 -13.36 -11.62 11.46
C VAL A 169 -13.69 -10.43 12.38
N GLU A 170 -14.42 -10.70 13.47
CA GLU A 170 -14.78 -9.69 14.48
C GLU A 170 -13.54 -9.21 15.25
N SER A 171 -12.67 -8.51 14.62
CA SER A 171 -11.55 -7.91 15.33
C SER A 171 -11.19 -6.59 14.67
N SER A 172 -10.73 -5.64 15.49
CA SER A 172 -10.11 -4.44 14.95
C SER A 172 -8.95 -4.86 14.02
N ASP A 173 -8.64 -4.01 13.06
CA ASP A 173 -7.54 -4.25 12.12
C ASP A 173 -6.23 -4.65 12.81
N GLU A 174 -6.06 -4.25 14.07
CA GLU A 174 -4.88 -4.54 14.86
C GLU A 174 -4.88 -5.95 15.47
N ASN A 175 -6.06 -6.52 15.69
CA ASN A 175 -6.19 -7.78 16.45
C ASN A 175 -6.05 -9.03 15.58
N VAL A 176 -6.41 -8.95 14.30
CA VAL A 176 -6.43 -10.12 13.41
C VAL A 176 -5.03 -10.65 13.16
N LEU A 177 -4.05 -9.77 13.05
CA LEU A 177 -2.66 -10.12 12.78
C LEU A 177 -1.73 -9.83 13.96
N ALA A 178 -2.27 -9.55 15.16
CA ALA A 178 -1.46 -9.26 16.34
C ALA A 178 -0.35 -10.31 16.59
N PRO A 179 -0.60 -11.63 16.44
CA PRO A 179 0.46 -12.61 16.58
C PRO A 179 1.54 -12.53 15.49
N ILE A 180 1.19 -12.02 14.32
CA ILE A 180 2.11 -11.87 13.18
C ILE A 180 2.89 -10.56 13.29
N LEU A 181 2.26 -9.55 13.90
CA LEU A 181 2.83 -8.21 14.08
C LEU A 181 3.70 -8.09 15.33
N GLN A 182 3.68 -9.09 16.20
CA GLN A 182 4.52 -9.14 17.41
C GLN A 182 6.00 -9.42 17.14
N ASP A 183 6.44 -9.25 15.93
CA ASP A 183 7.86 -9.07 15.70
C ASP A 183 8.25 -7.77 16.40
N LYS A 184 8.86 -7.94 17.58
CA LYS A 184 9.24 -6.87 18.52
C LYS A 184 10.17 -5.82 17.90
N ASN A 185 10.46 -5.97 16.63
CA ASN A 185 11.47 -5.24 15.88
C ASN A 185 10.89 -4.59 14.62
N SER A 186 9.64 -4.09 14.65
CA SER A 186 9.07 -3.36 13.51
C SER A 186 9.91 -2.14 13.07
N ASN A 187 10.87 -1.71 13.91
CA ASN A 187 11.84 -0.66 13.59
C ASN A 187 13.22 -1.21 13.18
N ILE A 188 13.41 -2.52 13.19
CA ILE A 188 14.66 -3.15 12.74
C ILE A 188 14.52 -3.47 11.26
N LEU A 189 15.48 -3.01 10.48
CA LEU A 189 15.58 -3.35 9.08
C LEU A 189 15.73 -4.87 8.96
N SER A 190 14.94 -5.51 8.10
CA SER A 190 15.22 -6.88 7.68
C SER A 190 16.61 -6.92 7.05
N GLY A 191 17.38 -7.98 7.32
CA GLY A 191 18.71 -8.15 6.69
C GLY A 191 18.57 -8.09 5.17
N GLY A 192 19.58 -7.54 4.49
CA GLY A 192 19.60 -7.45 3.04
C GLY A 192 20.31 -6.20 2.54
N PHE A 193 20.08 -5.92 1.25
CA PHE A 193 20.65 -4.75 0.60
C PHE A 193 19.65 -3.60 0.57
N TYR A 194 20.16 -2.40 0.80
CA TYR A 194 19.42 -1.14 0.76
C TYR A 194 20.21 -0.12 -0.03
N VAL A 195 19.53 0.90 -0.54
CA VAL A 195 20.20 2.10 -1.06
C VAL A 195 19.96 3.22 -0.05
N GLN A 196 21.03 3.70 0.58
CA GLN A 196 20.96 4.86 1.44
C GLN A 196 21.10 6.13 0.60
N PHE A 197 20.13 7.03 0.70
CA PHE A 197 20.07 8.19 -0.16
C PHE A 197 20.06 9.53 0.58
N PHE A 198 19.79 9.52 1.88
CA PHE A 198 19.75 10.76 2.67
C PHE A 198 20.03 10.47 4.13
N SER A 199 20.57 11.48 4.82
CA SER A 199 20.84 11.41 6.24
C SER A 199 20.65 12.80 6.85
N THR A 200 19.97 12.89 7.98
CA THR A 200 19.69 14.15 8.66
C THR A 200 19.56 13.95 10.16
N GLN A 201 19.86 14.98 10.94
CA GLN A 201 19.61 14.97 12.38
C GLN A 201 18.17 15.39 12.72
N SER A 202 17.43 15.93 11.75
CA SER A 202 16.07 16.40 11.94
C SER A 202 15.05 15.32 11.59
N SER A 203 14.22 14.92 12.56
CA SER A 203 13.11 13.99 12.32
C SER A 203 12.07 14.60 11.37
N ASP A 204 11.82 15.91 11.48
CA ASP A 204 10.87 16.61 10.60
C ASP A 204 11.35 16.58 9.15
N ARG A 205 12.64 16.82 8.93
CA ARG A 205 13.23 16.77 7.59
C ARG A 205 13.16 15.38 6.99
N ALA A 206 13.44 14.35 7.79
CA ALA A 206 13.34 12.96 7.35
C ALA A 206 11.91 12.61 6.94
N SER A 207 10.93 12.98 7.75
CA SER A 207 9.51 12.75 7.45
C SER A 207 9.05 13.51 6.20
N GLU A 208 9.49 14.76 6.04
CA GLU A 208 9.16 15.56 4.86
C GLU A 208 9.67 14.93 3.58
N ILE A 209 10.92 14.46 3.57
CA ILE A 209 11.51 13.80 2.39
C ILE A 209 10.80 12.47 2.10
N SER A 210 10.58 11.66 3.13
CA SER A 210 9.86 10.40 3.00
C SER A 210 8.46 10.61 2.43
N ASP A 211 7.73 11.60 2.93
CA ASP A 211 6.38 11.94 2.46
C ASP A 211 6.37 12.40 1.00
N ARG A 212 7.32 13.23 0.62
CA ARG A 212 7.47 13.71 -0.76
C ARG A 212 7.77 12.58 -1.74
N LEU A 213 8.53 11.56 -1.32
CA LEU A 213 8.93 10.43 -2.17
C LEU A 213 7.94 9.26 -2.13
N ARG A 214 6.92 9.34 -1.29
CA ARG A 214 5.93 8.26 -1.17
C ARG A 214 5.28 7.95 -2.53
N GLY A 215 5.29 6.67 -2.90
CA GLY A 215 4.75 6.22 -4.18
C GLY A 215 5.63 6.50 -5.40
N LEU A 216 6.76 7.23 -5.24
CA LEU A 216 7.67 7.56 -6.34
C LEU A 216 8.84 6.59 -6.47
N THR A 217 9.08 5.76 -5.46
CA THR A 217 10.20 4.81 -5.45
C THR A 217 9.74 3.39 -5.78
N SER A 218 10.60 2.60 -6.40
CA SER A 218 10.34 1.19 -6.72
C SER A 218 10.31 0.31 -5.47
N TYR A 219 10.99 0.72 -4.41
CA TYR A 219 11.13 -0.02 -3.16
C TYR A 219 10.64 0.83 -2.00
N PRO A 220 10.23 0.20 -0.88
CA PRO A 220 9.81 0.93 0.31
C PRO A 220 10.92 1.85 0.83
N ILE A 221 10.51 2.98 1.43
CA ILE A 221 11.43 3.87 2.14
C ILE A 221 11.42 3.49 3.61
N VAL A 222 12.62 3.36 4.17
CA VAL A 222 12.85 3.05 5.58
C VAL A 222 13.61 4.21 6.21
N ILE A 223 13.14 4.70 7.35
CA ILE A 223 13.85 5.68 8.16
C ILE A 223 14.39 4.98 9.40
N ASN A 224 15.69 5.01 9.58
CA ASN A 224 16.36 4.37 10.70
C ASN A 224 17.18 5.39 11.48
N LYS A 225 16.98 5.48 12.80
CA LYS A 225 17.76 6.36 13.66
C LYS A 225 19.00 5.64 14.14
N GLU A 226 20.17 6.14 13.74
CA GLU A 226 21.48 5.59 14.09
C GLU A 226 22.42 6.71 14.48
N SER A 227 23.02 6.64 15.66
CA SER A 227 24.03 7.60 16.13
C SER A 227 23.58 9.06 16.04
N GLY A 228 22.30 9.32 16.33
CA GLY A 228 21.72 10.66 16.29
C GLY A 228 21.29 11.15 14.91
N TYR A 229 21.45 10.32 13.88
CA TYR A 229 21.01 10.63 12.51
C TYR A 229 19.84 9.77 12.10
N TYR A 230 18.95 10.34 11.30
CA TYR A 230 17.91 9.61 10.58
C TYR A 230 18.45 9.25 9.21
N ARG A 231 18.65 7.94 8.97
CA ARG A 231 19.13 7.40 7.70
C ARG A 231 17.93 6.99 6.85
N LEU A 232 17.82 7.56 5.67
CA LEU A 232 16.76 7.21 4.73
C LEU A 232 17.31 6.26 3.70
N ARG A 233 16.65 5.09 3.58
CA ARG A 233 17.06 4.00 2.71
C ARG A 233 15.86 3.47 1.93
N THR A 234 16.10 2.96 0.73
CA THR A 234 15.11 2.17 0.01
C THR A 234 15.50 0.71 0.05
N GLY A 235 14.52 -0.17 0.19
CA GLY A 235 14.76 -1.60 0.22
C GLY A 235 13.80 -2.36 1.14
N PRO A 236 14.02 -3.69 1.33
CA PRO A 236 15.17 -4.47 0.83
C PRO A 236 15.15 -4.67 -0.69
N ILE A 237 16.32 -4.79 -1.29
CA ILE A 237 16.51 -4.86 -2.75
C ILE A 237 17.27 -6.14 -3.07
N VAL A 238 16.78 -6.90 -4.07
CA VAL A 238 17.52 -8.06 -4.57
C VAL A 238 18.82 -7.59 -5.25
N GLU A 239 19.86 -8.39 -5.14
CA GLU A 239 21.21 -8.00 -5.58
C GLU A 239 21.25 -7.57 -7.05
N GLU A 240 20.49 -8.26 -7.91
CA GLU A 240 20.43 -7.98 -9.35
C GLU A 240 19.84 -6.61 -9.68
N ASP A 241 19.05 -6.02 -8.77
CA ASP A 241 18.39 -4.73 -8.99
C ASP A 241 19.12 -3.56 -8.33
N LEU A 242 20.22 -3.79 -7.64
CA LEU A 242 20.90 -2.74 -6.87
C LEU A 242 21.36 -1.57 -7.74
N GLU A 243 21.92 -1.85 -8.89
CA GLU A 243 22.40 -0.82 -9.81
C GLU A 243 21.27 0.09 -10.28
N ASN A 244 20.12 -0.51 -10.65
CA ASN A 244 18.93 0.22 -11.04
C ASN A 244 18.34 1.03 -9.88
N ALA A 245 18.39 0.48 -8.68
CA ALA A 245 17.88 1.16 -7.48
C ALA A 245 18.71 2.40 -7.12
N VAL A 246 20.03 2.31 -7.24
CA VAL A 246 20.91 3.48 -7.05
C VAL A 246 20.62 4.55 -8.11
N GLU A 247 20.49 4.14 -9.36
CA GLU A 247 20.20 5.07 -10.46
C GLU A 247 18.85 5.76 -10.27
N GLU A 248 17.83 5.03 -9.81
CA GLU A 248 16.52 5.61 -9.49
C GLU A 248 16.64 6.74 -8.47
N MET A 249 17.38 6.54 -7.39
CA MET A 249 17.52 7.57 -6.37
C MET A 249 18.33 8.76 -6.86
N LYS A 250 19.34 8.55 -7.70
CA LYS A 250 20.08 9.62 -8.37
C LYS A 250 19.17 10.43 -9.29
N ASN A 251 18.30 9.77 -10.04
CA ASN A 251 17.34 10.44 -10.93
C ASN A 251 16.30 11.26 -10.14
N LEU A 252 16.03 10.89 -8.90
CA LEU A 252 15.18 11.67 -8.00
C LEU A 252 15.93 12.83 -7.32
N GLY A 253 17.21 13.03 -7.61
CA GLY A 253 18.02 14.14 -7.11
C GLY A 253 18.98 13.80 -5.98
N TYR A 254 19.08 12.53 -5.61
CA TYR A 254 19.94 12.07 -4.51
C TYR A 254 21.24 11.46 -5.08
N ASN A 255 22.14 12.34 -5.55
CA ASN A 255 23.32 11.93 -6.31
C ASN A 255 24.36 11.17 -5.50
N ASP A 256 24.33 11.27 -4.17
CA ASP A 256 25.28 10.60 -3.27
C ASP A 256 24.77 9.26 -2.77
N SER A 257 23.73 8.71 -3.40
CA SER A 257 23.16 7.43 -3.03
C SER A 257 24.14 6.27 -3.19
N PHE A 258 24.13 5.34 -2.25
CA PHE A 258 25.02 4.19 -2.26
C PHE A 258 24.38 2.94 -1.65
N VAL A 259 24.91 1.77 -2.02
CA VAL A 259 24.45 0.48 -1.50
C VAL A 259 24.90 0.30 -0.06
N LYS A 260 23.97 -0.13 0.78
CA LYS A 260 24.21 -0.48 2.18
C LYS A 260 23.71 -1.89 2.45
N LYS A 261 24.60 -2.76 2.89
CA LYS A 261 24.24 -4.10 3.37
C LYS A 261 24.00 -4.05 4.87
N ILE A 262 22.89 -4.61 5.29
CA ILE A 262 22.50 -4.69 6.70
C ILE A 262 22.40 -6.13 7.17
#